data_6ae5bf7346e011a88d4f6450ba777c45
#
_entry.id   6ae5bf7346e011a88d4f6450ba777c45
#
_cell.length_a   1.000
_cell.length_b   1.000
_cell.length_c   1.000
_cell.angle_alpha   90.00
_cell.angle_beta   90.00
_cell.angle_gamma   90.00
#
_symmetry.space_group_name_H-M   'P 1'
#
loop_
_entity.id
_entity.type
_entity.pdbx_description
1 polymer ?
#
loop_
_entity_poly.entity_id
_entity_poly.type
_entity_poly.pdbx_seq_one_letter_code
_entity_poly.pdbx_strand_id
1 'polypeptide(L)'
;MATLMRILIATDHYPPFIGGAHRQAGLLASGMAERGHDVAVATAWHGGLPPLDWEEHVTVHRLRQLRTGVRGLIRNEEQRHQPPFPDPVTIAGLRRLIKGFEPDVIHAYGWLAFSVAVALGRRRMPLLISARDYGYFCANRTLLRKGEPCSGPAPLKCASCAVEYYGGVPKGLTATAGVYMCRPLLARKMTGLHSVSTFVHDVTTRYLFGPDGPPQGLVQVTIPSFQDVEPDQPVDSSGGEVSAYLERLPSEPFILYVGAFRKVKGLETLFAAYEGLESPPPLVLMGTYERDSPTGFPPQAVVLTDVPHQAVMAAWDRAMFGVMPSLWPEPFGATVAEGMNRGKPVIGTTLGGHVDMIGDDAGILVPQGDVAALKAAMRGLIADPERRDRYGKAASERARSFAATSVIPRFEKAYEDVIAAA
;
A
#
# COMPACT_ATOMS: atom_id res chain seq x y z
N MET A 1 -20.90 17.74 -17.55
CA MET A 1 -19.77 17.02 -18.21
C MET A 1 -18.54 17.28 -17.34
N ALA A 2 -17.82 16.26 -16.94
CA ALA A 2 -16.56 16.46 -16.21
C ALA A 2 -15.56 17.19 -17.12
N THR A 3 -14.80 18.12 -16.55
CA THR A 3 -13.75 18.83 -17.30
C THR A 3 -12.62 17.87 -17.59
N LEU A 4 -12.27 17.69 -18.86
CA LEU A 4 -11.12 16.86 -19.23
C LEU A 4 -9.83 17.50 -18.72
N MET A 5 -9.01 16.71 -18.06
CA MET A 5 -7.75 17.13 -17.43
C MET A 5 -6.54 16.40 -18.04
N ARG A 6 -5.40 17.06 -18.03
CA ARG A 6 -4.08 16.46 -18.29
C ARG A 6 -3.45 16.12 -16.95
N ILE A 7 -3.35 14.82 -16.65
CA ILE A 7 -2.95 14.31 -15.35
C ILE A 7 -1.55 13.68 -15.45
N LEU A 8 -0.58 14.17 -14.69
CA LEU A 8 0.73 13.54 -14.56
C LEU A 8 0.83 12.77 -13.25
N ILE A 9 0.85 11.44 -13.32
CA ILE A 9 1.09 10.58 -12.17
C ILE A 9 2.59 10.31 -12.05
N ALA A 10 3.21 10.71 -10.93
CA ALA A 10 4.63 10.48 -10.65
C ALA A 10 4.80 9.47 -9.52
N THR A 11 5.35 8.29 -9.79
CA THR A 11 5.44 7.18 -8.84
C THR A 11 6.83 6.54 -8.83
N ASP A 12 7.30 6.09 -7.64
CA ASP A 12 8.60 5.41 -7.48
C ASP A 12 8.73 4.21 -8.43
N HIS A 13 7.68 3.43 -8.56
CA HIS A 13 7.59 2.24 -9.40
C HIS A 13 6.23 2.17 -10.10
N TYR A 14 6.20 1.44 -11.21
CA TYR A 14 5.01 1.23 -12.04
C TYR A 14 5.06 -0.21 -12.61
N PRO A 15 3.95 -0.82 -13.01
CA PRO A 15 3.99 -2.14 -13.65
C PRO A 15 5.07 -2.26 -14.74
N PRO A 16 5.69 -3.43 -14.93
CA PRO A 16 5.29 -4.76 -14.40
C PRO A 16 5.78 -5.10 -12.98
N PHE A 17 6.29 -4.13 -12.22
CA PHE A 17 6.75 -4.39 -10.85
C PHE A 17 5.57 -4.63 -9.91
N ILE A 18 5.65 -5.71 -9.13
CA ILE A 18 4.61 -6.12 -8.18
C ILE A 18 4.78 -5.36 -6.87
N GLY A 19 3.70 -4.72 -6.40
CA GLY A 19 3.64 -4.03 -5.11
C GLY A 19 2.35 -3.23 -4.99
N GLY A 20 1.73 -3.22 -3.82
CA GLY A 20 0.41 -2.62 -3.61
C GLY A 20 0.28 -1.16 -4.07
N ALA A 21 1.29 -0.31 -3.77
CA ALA A 21 1.28 1.09 -4.19
C ALA A 21 1.46 1.25 -5.71
N HIS A 22 2.23 0.38 -6.34
CA HIS A 22 2.53 0.43 -7.78
C HIS A 22 1.33 0.01 -8.62
N ARG A 23 0.64 -1.07 -8.20
CA ARG A 23 -0.61 -1.51 -8.79
C ARG A 23 -1.66 -0.41 -8.72
N GLN A 24 -1.78 0.27 -7.58
CA GLN A 24 -2.74 1.37 -7.41
C GLN A 24 -2.48 2.56 -8.32
N ALA A 25 -1.21 2.91 -8.56
CA ALA A 25 -0.87 3.98 -9.50
C ALA A 25 -1.25 3.61 -10.94
N GLY A 26 -1.04 2.35 -11.34
CA GLY A 26 -1.45 1.83 -12.64
C GLY A 26 -2.97 1.83 -12.80
N LEU A 27 -3.69 1.22 -11.87
CA LEU A 27 -5.16 1.17 -11.90
C LEU A 27 -5.79 2.58 -11.93
N LEU A 28 -5.21 3.53 -11.19
CA LEU A 28 -5.70 4.91 -11.22
C LEU A 28 -5.41 5.58 -12.56
N ALA A 29 -4.23 5.35 -13.16
CA ALA A 29 -3.86 5.90 -14.45
C ALA A 29 -4.81 5.39 -15.54
N SER A 30 -5.02 4.07 -15.64
CA SER A 30 -5.94 3.45 -16.61
C SER A 30 -7.38 3.92 -16.38
N GLY A 31 -7.87 3.90 -15.14
CA GLY A 31 -9.23 4.34 -14.86
C GLY A 31 -9.49 5.82 -15.13
N MET A 32 -8.49 6.71 -15.00
CA MET A 32 -8.61 8.10 -15.43
C MET A 32 -8.60 8.24 -16.95
N ALA A 33 -7.77 7.47 -17.65
CA ALA A 33 -7.73 7.45 -19.10
C ALA A 33 -9.05 6.94 -19.71
N GLU A 34 -9.65 5.88 -19.14
CA GLU A 34 -10.97 5.35 -19.51
C GLU A 34 -12.10 6.40 -19.35
N ARG A 35 -11.94 7.34 -18.42
CA ARG A 35 -12.87 8.46 -18.22
C ARG A 35 -12.62 9.64 -19.18
N GLY A 36 -11.64 9.50 -20.08
CA GLY A 36 -11.33 10.44 -21.15
C GLY A 36 -10.26 11.48 -20.81
N HIS A 37 -9.64 11.41 -19.61
CA HIS A 37 -8.52 12.30 -19.28
C HIS A 37 -7.26 11.92 -20.07
N ASP A 38 -6.41 12.93 -20.34
CA ASP A 38 -5.07 12.72 -20.93
C ASP A 38 -4.10 12.40 -19.78
N VAL A 39 -3.59 11.15 -19.73
CA VAL A 39 -2.83 10.66 -18.59
C VAL A 39 -1.41 10.28 -19.00
N ALA A 40 -0.43 10.88 -18.31
CA ALA A 40 0.98 10.46 -18.40
C ALA A 40 1.48 9.95 -17.03
N VAL A 41 2.33 8.95 -17.07
CA VAL A 41 3.01 8.41 -15.89
C VAL A 41 4.50 8.71 -15.98
N ALA A 42 5.09 9.24 -14.90
CA ALA A 42 6.54 9.35 -14.71
C ALA A 42 6.98 8.34 -13.64
N THR A 43 7.90 7.46 -13.99
CA THR A 43 8.42 6.45 -13.06
C THR A 43 9.92 6.24 -13.22
N ALA A 44 10.55 5.49 -12.31
CA ALA A 44 11.96 5.13 -12.42
C ALA A 44 12.19 4.23 -13.63
N TRP A 45 13.28 4.49 -14.37
CA TRP A 45 13.72 3.61 -15.45
C TRP A 45 14.26 2.29 -14.91
N HIS A 46 13.89 1.20 -15.57
CA HIS A 46 14.38 -0.15 -15.33
C HIS A 46 15.04 -0.74 -16.58
N GLY A 47 16.11 -1.50 -16.38
CA GLY A 47 16.75 -2.25 -17.45
C GLY A 47 15.78 -3.23 -18.11
N GLY A 48 15.81 -3.32 -19.45
CA GLY A 48 14.92 -4.18 -20.21
C GLY A 48 13.57 -3.57 -20.60
N LEU A 49 13.19 -2.41 -20.03
CA LEU A 49 11.98 -1.70 -20.40
C LEU A 49 12.28 -0.45 -21.25
N PRO A 50 11.43 -0.09 -22.22
CA PRO A 50 11.61 1.11 -23.02
C PRO A 50 11.48 2.38 -22.16
N PRO A 51 12.21 3.46 -22.48
CA PRO A 51 12.13 4.73 -21.76
C PRO A 51 10.79 5.44 -21.95
N LEU A 52 10.07 5.16 -23.02
CA LEU A 52 8.72 5.63 -23.34
C LEU A 52 7.90 4.43 -23.82
N ASP A 53 6.71 4.30 -23.28
CA ASP A 53 5.79 3.20 -23.57
C ASP A 53 4.35 3.70 -23.62
N TRP A 54 3.45 2.93 -24.21
CA TRP A 54 2.03 3.19 -24.29
C TRP A 54 1.28 1.97 -23.74
N GLU A 55 0.59 2.15 -22.65
CA GLU A 55 -0.15 1.09 -21.95
C GLU A 55 -1.59 1.58 -21.73
N GLU A 56 -2.59 0.90 -22.29
CA GLU A 56 -4.02 1.15 -22.02
C GLU A 56 -4.41 2.64 -22.06
N HIS A 57 -4.02 3.35 -23.12
CA HIS A 57 -4.26 4.81 -23.29
C HIS A 57 -3.46 5.71 -22.34
N VAL A 58 -2.47 5.19 -21.64
CA VAL A 58 -1.57 5.92 -20.74
C VAL A 58 -0.18 6.00 -21.36
N THR A 59 0.43 7.19 -21.33
CA THR A 59 1.83 7.36 -21.76
C THR A 59 2.77 7.17 -20.57
N VAL A 60 3.66 6.17 -20.62
CA VAL A 60 4.57 5.84 -19.52
C VAL A 60 5.98 6.32 -19.83
N HIS A 61 6.49 7.27 -19.05
CA HIS A 61 7.83 7.82 -19.12
C HIS A 61 8.72 7.23 -18.02
N ARG A 62 9.70 6.38 -18.39
CA ARG A 62 10.64 5.80 -17.45
C ARG A 62 11.90 6.68 -17.36
N LEU A 63 12.06 7.40 -16.27
CA LEU A 63 13.10 8.41 -16.08
C LEU A 63 14.38 7.79 -15.51
N ARG A 64 15.51 8.08 -16.14
CA ARG A 64 16.82 7.69 -15.61
C ARG A 64 17.13 8.42 -14.31
N GLN A 65 17.93 7.78 -13.48
CA GLN A 65 18.44 8.30 -12.21
C GLN A 65 19.97 8.45 -12.31
N LEU A 66 20.55 9.24 -11.41
CA LEU A 66 22.02 9.37 -11.34
C LEU A 66 22.71 8.01 -11.18
N ARG A 67 22.10 7.09 -10.43
CA ARG A 67 22.61 5.72 -10.19
C ARG A 67 22.53 4.80 -11.42
N THR A 68 21.69 5.08 -12.39
CA THR A 68 21.55 4.23 -13.60
C THR A 68 22.80 4.26 -14.49
N GLY A 69 23.67 5.26 -14.33
CA GLY A 69 24.95 5.37 -15.05
C GLY A 69 26.15 4.70 -14.37
N VAL A 70 26.02 4.24 -13.12
CA VAL A 70 27.17 3.70 -12.35
C VAL A 70 27.04 2.19 -12.22
N ARG A 71 27.78 1.45 -13.08
CA ARG A 71 27.87 -0.02 -13.00
C ARG A 71 28.49 -0.44 -11.67
N GLY A 72 27.88 -1.38 -10.95
CA GLY A 72 28.41 -1.98 -9.72
C GLY A 72 27.87 -1.40 -8.39
N LEU A 73 27.12 -0.28 -8.39
CA LEU A 73 26.50 0.26 -7.20
C LEU A 73 25.14 -0.41 -6.85
N ILE A 74 24.64 -1.28 -7.71
CA ILE A 74 23.33 -1.91 -7.58
C ILE A 74 23.52 -3.42 -7.55
N ARG A 75 23.36 -4.02 -6.38
CA ARG A 75 23.46 -5.48 -6.19
C ARG A 75 22.19 -6.25 -6.61
N ASN A 76 21.00 -5.62 -6.59
CA ASN A 76 19.74 -6.21 -7.05
C ASN A 76 18.93 -5.18 -7.82
N GLU A 77 18.57 -5.47 -9.06
CA GLU A 77 17.76 -4.61 -9.91
C GLU A 77 16.31 -4.45 -9.39
N GLU A 78 15.80 -5.44 -8.68
CA GLU A 78 14.44 -5.48 -8.12
C GLU A 78 14.23 -4.53 -6.92
N GLN A 79 15.29 -4.10 -6.24
CA GLN A 79 15.22 -3.22 -5.05
C GLN A 79 15.60 -1.76 -5.32
N ARG A 80 15.39 -1.27 -6.53
CA ARG A 80 15.68 0.13 -6.90
C ARG A 80 14.65 1.09 -6.34
N HIS A 81 14.68 1.34 -5.05
CA HIS A 81 13.91 2.43 -4.48
C HIS A 81 14.47 3.79 -4.91
N GLN A 82 13.58 4.76 -5.17
CA GLN A 82 13.97 6.16 -5.29
C GLN A 82 14.75 6.56 -4.04
N PRO A 83 15.81 7.38 -4.18
CA PRO A 83 16.49 7.91 -3.00
C PRO A 83 15.54 8.85 -2.24
N PRO A 84 15.68 8.95 -0.91
CA PRO A 84 14.89 9.87 -0.08
C PRO A 84 15.30 11.34 -0.25
N PHE A 85 15.85 11.68 -1.38
CA PHE A 85 16.28 13.05 -1.75
C PHE A 85 16.13 13.27 -3.26
N PRO A 86 16.05 14.53 -3.71
CA PRO A 86 15.89 14.86 -5.12
C PRO A 86 17.07 14.37 -5.97
N ASP A 87 16.79 13.66 -7.05
CA ASP A 87 17.79 13.16 -8.00
C ASP A 87 17.92 14.13 -9.19
N PRO A 88 19.13 14.69 -9.48
CA PRO A 88 19.28 15.73 -10.50
C PRO A 88 18.96 15.25 -11.92
N VAL A 89 19.21 13.97 -12.24
CA VAL A 89 18.91 13.39 -13.56
C VAL A 89 17.39 13.22 -13.72
N THR A 90 16.74 12.71 -12.69
CA THR A 90 15.27 12.60 -12.62
C THR A 90 14.60 13.97 -12.70
N ILE A 91 15.13 14.98 -11.99
CA ILE A 91 14.63 16.36 -12.03
C ILE A 91 14.69 16.93 -13.46
N ALA A 92 15.80 16.73 -14.17
CA ALA A 92 15.94 17.18 -15.55
C ALA A 92 14.92 16.48 -16.49
N GLY A 93 14.68 15.18 -16.29
CA GLY A 93 13.65 14.41 -16.98
C GLY A 93 12.24 14.93 -16.69
N LEU A 94 11.91 15.13 -15.42
CA LEU A 94 10.62 15.67 -14.98
C LEU A 94 10.36 17.08 -15.56
N ARG A 95 11.36 17.96 -15.57
CA ARG A 95 11.20 19.31 -16.14
C ARG A 95 10.88 19.28 -17.63
N ARG A 96 11.52 18.36 -18.40
CA ARG A 96 11.20 18.19 -19.82
C ARG A 96 9.80 17.64 -20.01
N LEU A 97 9.43 16.63 -19.24
CA LEU A 97 8.10 16.03 -19.30
C LEU A 97 7.02 17.06 -18.93
N ILE A 98 7.15 17.76 -17.81
CA ILE A 98 6.19 18.79 -17.37
C ILE A 98 6.06 19.90 -18.42
N LYS A 99 7.17 20.31 -19.08
CA LYS A 99 7.14 21.32 -20.13
C LYS A 99 6.45 20.83 -21.42
N GLY A 100 6.64 19.55 -21.77
CA GLY A 100 6.08 18.99 -23.01
C GLY A 100 4.65 18.50 -22.86
N PHE A 101 4.32 17.94 -21.70
CA PHE A 101 2.97 17.44 -21.40
C PHE A 101 2.02 18.53 -20.89
N GLU A 102 2.53 19.58 -20.22
CA GLU A 102 1.76 20.68 -19.62
C GLU A 102 0.58 20.19 -18.76
N PRO A 103 0.83 19.40 -17.69
CA PRO A 103 -0.24 18.83 -16.89
C PRO A 103 -1.05 19.92 -16.16
N ASP A 104 -2.36 19.70 -16.02
CA ASP A 104 -3.24 20.52 -15.16
C ASP A 104 -3.01 20.19 -13.69
N VAL A 105 -2.68 18.93 -13.40
CA VAL A 105 -2.39 18.44 -12.04
C VAL A 105 -1.28 17.39 -12.06
N ILE A 106 -0.43 17.42 -11.04
CA ILE A 106 0.56 16.36 -10.78
C ILE A 106 0.14 15.61 -9.53
N HIS A 107 0.04 14.28 -9.62
CA HIS A 107 -0.20 13.39 -8.49
C HIS A 107 1.07 12.58 -8.19
N ALA A 108 1.74 12.85 -7.07
CA ALA A 108 3.04 12.25 -6.77
C ALA A 108 2.98 11.27 -5.59
N TYR A 109 3.65 10.13 -5.77
CA TYR A 109 3.75 9.01 -4.83
C TYR A 109 5.19 8.80 -4.39
N GLY A 110 5.37 8.36 -3.15
CA GLY A 110 6.67 7.95 -2.63
C GLY A 110 7.73 9.03 -2.66
N TRP A 111 8.98 8.64 -2.74
CA TRP A 111 10.11 9.59 -2.69
C TRP A 111 10.37 10.30 -4.01
N LEU A 112 9.81 9.84 -5.13
CA LEU A 112 9.82 10.60 -6.38
C LEU A 112 9.17 12.00 -6.22
N ALA A 113 8.23 12.13 -5.29
CA ALA A 113 7.62 13.40 -4.92
C ALA A 113 8.64 14.50 -4.55
N PHE A 114 9.79 14.14 -3.96
CA PHE A 114 10.87 15.08 -3.65
C PHE A 114 11.51 15.65 -4.92
N SER A 115 11.74 14.82 -5.93
CA SER A 115 12.23 15.26 -7.24
C SER A 115 11.21 16.10 -7.99
N VAL A 116 9.91 15.75 -7.90
CA VAL A 116 8.81 16.56 -8.45
C VAL A 116 8.80 17.95 -7.82
N ALA A 117 8.84 18.05 -6.49
CA ALA A 117 8.83 19.32 -5.78
C ALA A 117 9.98 20.26 -6.20
N VAL A 118 11.19 19.72 -6.44
CA VAL A 118 12.33 20.47 -6.96
C VAL A 118 12.20 20.79 -8.45
N ALA A 119 11.63 19.87 -9.24
CA ALA A 119 11.42 20.09 -10.69
C ALA A 119 10.49 21.27 -10.95
N LEU A 120 9.48 21.48 -10.13
CA LEU A 120 8.56 22.62 -10.19
C LEU A 120 9.24 23.97 -9.95
N GLY A 121 10.34 24.01 -9.18
CA GLY A 121 11.07 25.24 -8.91
C GLY A 121 10.18 26.32 -8.28
N ARG A 122 9.99 27.48 -8.96
CA ARG A 122 9.12 28.58 -8.52
C ARG A 122 7.70 28.50 -9.10
N ARG A 123 7.41 27.54 -9.96
CA ARG A 123 6.08 27.39 -10.57
C ARG A 123 5.06 27.02 -9.50
N ARG A 124 3.91 27.69 -9.52
CA ARG A 124 2.72 27.26 -8.82
C ARG A 124 1.98 26.29 -9.75
N MET A 125 1.93 25.04 -9.36
CA MET A 125 1.29 23.98 -10.12
C MET A 125 0.53 23.09 -9.15
N PRO A 126 -0.72 22.73 -9.47
CA PRO A 126 -1.50 21.82 -8.64
C PRO A 126 -0.72 20.52 -8.38
N LEU A 127 -0.36 20.27 -7.12
CA LEU A 127 0.42 19.11 -6.70
C LEU A 127 -0.28 18.37 -5.58
N LEU A 128 -0.86 17.22 -5.91
CA LEU A 128 -1.41 16.27 -4.94
C LEU A 128 -0.31 15.29 -4.51
N ILE A 129 -0.04 15.19 -3.23
CA ILE A 129 0.90 14.23 -2.66
C ILE A 129 0.13 13.08 -2.04
N SER A 130 0.48 11.84 -2.40
CA SER A 130 -0.16 10.63 -1.90
C SER A 130 0.64 10.00 -0.77
N ALA A 131 0.12 10.05 0.45
CA ALA A 131 0.65 9.33 1.61
C ALA A 131 0.03 7.92 1.66
N ARG A 132 0.82 6.94 1.24
CA ARG A 132 0.41 5.51 1.19
C ARG A 132 1.26 4.64 2.10
N ASP A 133 2.26 5.24 2.71
CA ASP A 133 3.13 4.73 3.76
C ASP A 133 3.68 5.92 4.56
N TYR A 134 4.67 5.68 5.37
CA TYR A 134 5.23 6.68 6.29
C TYR A 134 6.51 7.36 5.76
N GLY A 135 6.85 7.17 4.50
CA GLY A 135 8.14 7.59 3.90
C GLY A 135 8.42 9.08 3.89
N TYR A 136 7.41 9.94 4.02
CA TYR A 136 7.61 11.40 4.05
C TYR A 136 8.17 11.93 5.37
N PHE A 137 8.13 11.13 6.44
CA PHE A 137 8.66 11.50 7.76
C PHE A 137 9.41 10.36 8.47
N CYS A 138 9.38 9.14 7.93
CA CYS A 138 10.02 7.95 8.48
C CYS A 138 10.99 7.35 7.45
N ALA A 139 12.30 7.34 7.75
CA ALA A 139 13.31 6.90 6.81
C ALA A 139 13.25 5.39 6.48
N ASN A 140 12.72 4.54 7.37
CA ASN A 140 12.48 3.12 7.11
C ASN A 140 11.08 2.82 6.54
N ARG A 141 10.21 3.83 6.41
CA ARG A 141 8.86 3.78 5.83
C ARG A 141 7.85 2.92 6.59
N THR A 142 8.21 2.32 7.74
CA THR A 142 7.34 1.37 8.45
C THR A 142 6.66 1.95 9.69
N LEU A 143 7.12 3.09 10.20
CA LEU A 143 6.71 3.65 11.49
C LEU A 143 6.92 2.65 12.65
N LEU A 144 7.87 1.74 12.50
CA LEU A 144 8.29 0.80 13.53
C LEU A 144 9.74 1.07 13.98
N ARG A 145 10.03 0.76 15.23
CA ARG A 145 11.37 0.72 15.78
C ARG A 145 11.53 -0.55 16.61
N LYS A 146 12.49 -1.40 16.24
CA LYS A 146 12.75 -2.69 16.90
C LYS A 146 11.50 -3.59 17.01
N GLY A 147 10.65 -3.57 15.97
CA GLY A 147 9.43 -4.36 15.93
C GLY A 147 8.20 -3.73 16.60
N GLU A 148 8.36 -2.63 17.36
CA GLU A 148 7.29 -1.95 18.06
C GLU A 148 6.84 -0.66 17.35
N PRO A 149 5.58 -0.20 17.49
CA PRO A 149 5.10 1.06 16.97
C PRO A 149 5.97 2.24 17.42
N CYS A 150 6.41 3.07 16.47
CA CYS A 150 7.29 4.19 16.75
C CYS A 150 6.52 5.41 17.30
N SER A 151 7.03 6.03 18.35
CA SER A 151 6.48 7.27 18.93
C SER A 151 6.66 8.53 18.06
N GLY A 152 7.09 8.37 16.80
CA GLY A 152 7.26 9.47 15.83
C GLY A 152 8.72 9.89 15.60
N PRO A 153 8.96 10.82 14.65
CA PRO A 153 10.30 11.20 14.23
C PRO A 153 11.06 11.99 15.31
N ALA A 154 12.34 11.62 15.50
CA ALA A 154 13.33 12.39 16.26
C ALA A 154 14.72 12.14 15.66
N PRO A 155 15.57 13.17 15.45
CA PRO A 155 16.77 13.05 14.60
C PRO A 155 17.69 11.88 14.95
N LEU A 156 18.17 11.80 16.20
CA LEU A 156 19.09 10.75 16.63
C LEU A 156 18.44 9.37 16.65
N LYS A 157 17.16 9.30 17.09
CA LYS A 157 16.37 8.06 17.06
C LYS A 157 16.18 7.54 15.64
N CYS A 158 15.81 8.40 14.71
CA CYS A 158 15.61 8.02 13.31
C CYS A 158 16.93 7.63 12.64
N ALA A 159 18.03 8.32 12.93
CA ALA A 159 19.35 7.96 12.41
C ALA A 159 19.77 6.55 12.87
N SER A 160 19.68 6.25 14.16
CA SER A 160 20.01 4.90 14.69
C SER A 160 19.10 3.82 14.11
N CYS A 161 17.80 4.10 14.01
CA CYS A 161 16.81 3.17 13.44
C CYS A 161 17.07 2.90 11.95
N ALA A 162 17.37 3.93 11.17
CA ALA A 162 17.67 3.78 9.75
C ALA A 162 19.01 3.07 9.50
N VAL A 163 20.03 3.30 10.33
CA VAL A 163 21.31 2.56 10.28
C VAL A 163 21.09 1.08 10.48
N GLU A 164 20.29 0.70 11.48
CA GLU A 164 19.91 -0.69 11.74
C GLU A 164 19.13 -1.29 10.56
N TYR A 165 18.12 -0.60 10.08
CA TYR A 165 17.24 -1.06 8.99
C TYR A 165 18.00 -1.26 7.66
N TYR A 166 18.84 -0.31 7.26
CA TYR A 166 19.61 -0.37 6.01
C TYR A 166 20.93 -1.15 6.13
N GLY A 167 21.30 -1.62 7.32
CA GLY A 167 22.49 -2.41 7.55
C GLY A 167 23.79 -1.65 7.33
N GLY A 168 23.82 -0.33 7.60
CA GLY A 168 25.04 0.47 7.46
C GLY A 168 24.88 1.96 7.73
N VAL A 169 25.89 2.55 8.37
CA VAL A 169 25.89 3.95 8.79
C VAL A 169 25.67 4.92 7.60
N PRO A 170 26.42 4.82 6.48
CA PRO A 170 26.23 5.77 5.37
C PRO A 170 24.82 5.76 4.80
N LYS A 171 24.25 4.57 4.61
CA LYS A 171 22.89 4.42 4.05
C LYS A 171 21.83 4.98 5.00
N GLY A 172 21.91 4.63 6.28
CA GLY A 172 20.94 5.06 7.28
C GLY A 172 20.97 6.57 7.51
N LEU A 173 22.16 7.18 7.62
CA LEU A 173 22.32 8.63 7.77
C LEU A 173 21.84 9.37 6.52
N THR A 174 22.18 8.89 5.31
CA THR A 174 21.71 9.48 4.05
C THR A 174 20.19 9.44 3.95
N ALA A 175 19.58 8.31 4.28
CA ALA A 175 18.12 8.18 4.26
C ALA A 175 17.45 9.13 5.26
N THR A 176 17.97 9.21 6.48
CA THR A 176 17.44 10.11 7.51
C THR A 176 17.59 11.58 7.12
N ALA A 177 18.79 11.98 6.71
CA ALA A 177 19.06 13.36 6.28
C ALA A 177 18.17 13.76 5.10
N GLY A 178 18.03 12.87 4.10
CA GLY A 178 17.18 13.11 2.94
C GLY A 178 15.73 13.39 3.31
N VAL A 179 15.12 12.53 4.14
CA VAL A 179 13.74 12.73 4.61
C VAL A 179 13.60 14.02 5.40
N TYR A 180 14.51 14.31 6.34
CA TYR A 180 14.43 15.50 7.16
C TYR A 180 14.62 16.81 6.36
N MET A 181 15.50 16.82 5.36
CA MET A 181 15.73 17.99 4.51
C MET A 181 14.60 18.19 3.49
N CYS A 182 14.02 17.12 2.96
CA CYS A 182 13.00 17.21 1.89
C CYS A 182 11.59 17.40 2.43
N ARG A 183 11.30 17.00 3.67
CA ARG A 183 9.99 17.15 4.30
C ARG A 183 9.46 18.59 4.25
N PRO A 184 10.18 19.64 4.69
CA PRO A 184 9.67 21.01 4.64
C PRO A 184 9.50 21.55 3.22
N LEU A 185 10.32 21.08 2.27
CA LEU A 185 10.15 21.43 0.86
C LEU A 185 8.83 20.88 0.32
N LEU A 186 8.55 19.61 0.59
CA LEU A 186 7.32 18.95 0.16
C LEU A 186 6.09 19.63 0.77
N ALA A 187 6.12 19.90 2.09
CA ALA A 187 5.03 20.57 2.81
C ALA A 187 4.70 21.98 2.25
N ARG A 188 5.71 22.68 1.71
CA ARG A 188 5.53 24.01 1.09
C ARG A 188 5.07 23.98 -0.35
N LYS A 189 5.26 22.84 -1.04
CA LYS A 189 4.99 22.73 -2.49
C LYS A 189 3.68 22.07 -2.81
N MET A 190 3.17 21.22 -1.93
CA MET A 190 1.92 20.54 -2.15
C MET A 190 0.74 21.50 -2.08
N THR A 191 -0.23 21.31 -2.97
CA THR A 191 -1.54 21.96 -2.94
C THR A 191 -2.58 21.04 -2.31
N GLY A 192 -2.34 19.72 -2.38
CA GLY A 192 -3.18 18.71 -1.77
C GLY A 192 -2.39 17.57 -1.13
N LEU A 193 -2.99 16.98 -0.08
CA LEU A 193 -2.54 15.77 0.60
C LEU A 193 -3.64 14.71 0.50
N HIS A 194 -3.34 13.61 -0.18
CA HIS A 194 -4.13 12.39 -0.14
C HIS A 194 -3.53 11.41 0.86
N SER A 195 -4.36 10.82 1.70
CA SER A 195 -4.00 9.74 2.63
C SER A 195 -4.86 8.51 2.39
N VAL A 196 -4.24 7.32 2.48
CA VAL A 196 -4.91 6.06 2.14
C VAL A 196 -5.86 5.56 3.23
N SER A 197 -5.72 6.09 4.45
CA SER A 197 -6.57 5.81 5.61
C SER A 197 -6.53 6.98 6.59
N THR A 198 -7.48 6.99 7.52
CA THR A 198 -7.55 7.99 8.60
C THR A 198 -6.29 7.96 9.46
N PHE A 199 -5.77 6.77 9.79
CA PHE A 199 -4.52 6.64 10.54
C PHE A 199 -3.33 7.28 9.80
N VAL A 200 -3.19 6.99 8.49
CA VAL A 200 -2.11 7.59 7.67
C VAL A 200 -2.29 9.10 7.56
N HIS A 201 -3.54 9.59 7.48
CA HIS A 201 -3.84 11.01 7.47
C HIS A 201 -3.34 11.69 8.75
N ASP A 202 -3.73 11.17 9.91
CA ASP A 202 -3.42 11.75 11.21
C ASP A 202 -1.92 11.80 11.50
N VAL A 203 -1.22 10.67 11.28
CA VAL A 203 0.23 10.61 11.51
C VAL A 203 1.00 11.44 10.50
N THR A 204 0.56 11.47 9.23
CA THR A 204 1.21 12.29 8.19
C THR A 204 1.02 13.76 8.48
N THR A 205 -0.18 14.21 8.78
CA THR A 205 -0.48 15.59 9.15
C THR A 205 0.35 16.02 10.36
N ARG A 206 0.34 15.22 11.43
CA ARG A 206 1.10 15.48 12.66
C ARG A 206 2.60 15.61 12.40
N TYR A 207 3.18 14.70 11.64
CA TYR A 207 4.64 14.62 11.51
C TYR A 207 5.19 15.37 10.29
N LEU A 208 4.37 15.69 9.30
CA LEU A 208 4.79 16.48 8.15
C LEU A 208 4.71 17.98 8.45
N PHE A 209 3.65 18.44 9.10
CA PHE A 209 3.42 19.84 9.37
C PHE A 209 3.77 20.26 10.82
N GLY A 210 3.84 19.32 11.76
CA GLY A 210 4.14 19.62 13.16
C GLY A 210 2.95 20.17 13.93
N PRO A 211 3.20 20.90 15.04
CA PRO A 211 2.14 21.36 15.94
C PRO A 211 1.24 22.45 15.31
N ASP A 212 1.76 23.20 14.34
CA ASP A 212 1.01 24.27 13.65
C ASP A 212 -0.05 23.70 12.68
N GLY A 213 0.02 22.41 12.40
CA GLY A 213 -0.88 21.74 11.46
C GLY A 213 -0.61 22.10 10.00
N PRO A 214 -1.47 21.66 9.08
CA PRO A 214 -1.35 21.94 7.65
C PRO A 214 -1.62 23.42 7.34
N PRO A 215 -0.99 23.96 6.27
CA PRO A 215 -1.23 25.33 5.86
C PRO A 215 -2.70 25.54 5.46
N GLN A 216 -3.19 26.76 5.69
CA GLN A 216 -4.53 27.15 5.27
C GLN A 216 -4.70 27.01 3.75
N GLY A 217 -5.81 26.43 3.31
CA GLY A 217 -6.10 26.17 1.89
C GLY A 217 -5.51 24.87 1.34
N LEU A 218 -4.75 24.09 2.13
CA LEU A 218 -4.32 22.76 1.70
C LEU A 218 -5.54 21.82 1.56
N VAL A 219 -5.76 21.29 0.37
CA VAL A 219 -6.78 20.26 0.13
C VAL A 219 -6.35 18.95 0.81
N GLN A 220 -7.19 18.41 1.67
CA GLN A 220 -6.90 17.17 2.37
C GLN A 220 -8.01 16.16 2.09
N VAL A 221 -7.62 14.98 1.60
CA VAL A 221 -8.57 13.92 1.27
C VAL A 221 -8.08 12.56 1.79
N THR A 222 -8.98 11.79 2.36
CA THR A 222 -8.74 10.39 2.71
C THR A 222 -9.50 9.52 1.72
N ILE A 223 -8.76 8.87 0.81
CA ILE A 223 -9.31 8.01 -0.23
C ILE A 223 -8.63 6.65 -0.12
N PRO A 224 -9.36 5.55 0.10
CA PRO A 224 -8.76 4.23 0.27
C PRO A 224 -8.09 3.73 -1.01
N SER A 225 -7.27 2.70 -0.89
CA SER A 225 -6.90 1.87 -2.04
C SER A 225 -8.14 1.19 -2.59
N PHE A 226 -8.11 0.82 -3.84
CA PHE A 226 -9.23 0.13 -4.48
C PHE A 226 -8.79 -1.16 -5.16
N GLN A 227 -9.75 -2.00 -5.41
CA GLN A 227 -9.61 -3.25 -6.14
C GLN A 227 -10.13 -3.04 -7.58
N ASP A 228 -9.50 -3.73 -8.52
CA ASP A 228 -9.96 -3.80 -9.91
C ASP A 228 -11.06 -4.85 -10.12
N VAL A 229 -11.36 -5.63 -9.08
CA VAL A 229 -12.41 -6.63 -9.07
C VAL A 229 -13.58 -6.10 -8.27
N GLU A 230 -14.74 -6.02 -8.90
CA GLU A 230 -15.98 -5.66 -8.21
C GLU A 230 -16.37 -6.78 -7.21
N PRO A 231 -17.03 -6.43 -6.08
CA PRO A 231 -17.56 -7.42 -5.17
C PRO A 231 -18.48 -8.41 -5.89
N ASP A 232 -18.46 -9.66 -5.43
CA ASP A 232 -19.31 -10.76 -5.91
C ASP A 232 -19.04 -11.21 -7.37
N GLN A 233 -18.00 -10.72 -8.05
CA GLN A 233 -17.61 -11.25 -9.36
C GLN A 233 -17.06 -12.67 -9.23
N PRO A 234 -17.52 -13.62 -10.10
CA PRO A 234 -16.95 -14.95 -10.13
C PRO A 234 -15.44 -14.94 -10.41
N VAL A 235 -14.69 -15.74 -9.69
CA VAL A 235 -13.27 -15.95 -9.97
C VAL A 235 -13.14 -17.04 -11.02
N ASP A 236 -12.45 -16.74 -12.11
CA ASP A 236 -12.09 -17.79 -13.08
C ASP A 236 -11.04 -18.72 -12.45
N SER A 237 -11.49 -19.90 -12.06
CA SER A 237 -10.68 -20.96 -11.48
C SER A 237 -10.34 -22.07 -12.47
N SER A 238 -10.68 -21.91 -13.75
CA SER A 238 -10.53 -22.95 -14.80
C SER A 238 -9.09 -23.15 -15.30
N GLY A 239 -8.19 -22.21 -15.01
CA GLY A 239 -6.77 -22.31 -15.38
C GLY A 239 -6.07 -23.47 -14.66
N GLY A 240 -5.33 -24.32 -15.39
CA GLY A 240 -4.65 -25.49 -14.81
C GLY A 240 -3.69 -25.16 -13.66
N GLU A 241 -3.03 -23.99 -13.70
CA GLU A 241 -2.19 -23.51 -12.62
C GLU A 241 -3.01 -23.19 -11.37
N VAL A 242 -4.14 -22.51 -11.51
CA VAL A 242 -5.04 -22.16 -10.39
C VAL A 242 -5.58 -23.45 -9.77
N SER A 243 -6.05 -24.42 -10.59
CA SER A 243 -6.57 -25.72 -10.13
C SER A 243 -5.55 -26.46 -9.26
N ALA A 244 -4.28 -26.50 -9.67
CA ALA A 244 -3.21 -27.18 -8.93
C ALA A 244 -3.00 -26.61 -7.51
N TYR A 245 -3.21 -25.30 -7.31
CA TYR A 245 -3.21 -24.72 -5.97
C TYR A 245 -4.47 -25.06 -5.18
N LEU A 246 -5.64 -25.06 -5.82
CA LEU A 246 -6.92 -25.35 -5.17
C LEU A 246 -7.04 -26.80 -4.70
N GLU A 247 -6.40 -27.75 -5.38
CA GLU A 247 -6.31 -29.17 -4.98
C GLU A 247 -5.51 -29.37 -3.69
N ARG A 248 -4.62 -28.45 -3.35
CA ARG A 248 -3.81 -28.48 -2.13
C ARG A 248 -4.54 -27.89 -0.91
N LEU A 249 -5.68 -27.23 -1.12
CA LEU A 249 -6.49 -26.69 -0.03
C LEU A 249 -7.27 -27.80 0.69
N PRO A 250 -7.51 -27.65 2.00
CA PRO A 250 -8.40 -28.55 2.73
C PRO A 250 -9.77 -28.64 2.06
N SER A 251 -10.39 -29.82 2.09
CA SER A 251 -11.79 -30.04 1.63
C SER A 251 -12.80 -29.36 2.55
N GLU A 252 -12.48 -29.29 3.82
CA GLU A 252 -13.26 -28.64 4.87
C GLU A 252 -12.99 -27.12 4.95
N PRO A 253 -13.94 -26.33 5.49
CA PRO A 253 -13.73 -24.90 5.69
C PRO A 253 -12.52 -24.60 6.59
N PHE A 254 -11.74 -23.58 6.24
CA PHE A 254 -10.47 -23.27 6.87
C PHE A 254 -10.34 -21.79 7.26
N ILE A 255 -9.37 -21.50 8.11
CA ILE A 255 -8.95 -20.15 8.47
C ILE A 255 -7.86 -19.72 7.47
N LEU A 256 -7.95 -18.51 6.90
CA LEU A 256 -7.04 -18.04 5.87
C LEU A 256 -6.19 -16.88 6.36
N TYR A 257 -4.87 -16.97 6.12
CA TYR A 257 -3.94 -15.87 6.15
C TYR A 257 -3.38 -15.63 4.74
N VAL A 258 -3.35 -14.38 4.30
CA VAL A 258 -2.74 -13.96 3.03
C VAL A 258 -1.74 -12.82 3.28
N GLY A 259 -0.49 -12.98 2.85
CA GLY A 259 0.53 -11.94 2.96
C GLY A 259 1.96 -12.47 3.07
N ALA A 260 2.94 -11.60 2.92
CA ALA A 260 4.35 -11.97 3.11
C ALA A 260 4.59 -12.55 4.51
N PHE A 261 5.37 -13.61 4.59
CA PHE A 261 5.68 -14.29 5.86
C PHE A 261 6.74 -13.51 6.63
N ARG A 262 6.34 -12.39 7.22
CA ARG A 262 7.21 -11.49 7.95
C ARG A 262 6.80 -11.35 9.41
N LYS A 263 7.78 -11.12 10.30
CA LYS A 263 7.50 -10.86 11.73
C LYS A 263 6.52 -9.74 11.96
N VAL A 264 6.67 -8.63 11.21
CA VAL A 264 5.79 -7.46 11.32
C VAL A 264 4.34 -7.74 10.92
N LYS A 265 4.07 -8.85 10.21
CA LYS A 265 2.71 -9.30 9.86
C LYS A 265 2.04 -10.12 10.98
N GLY A 266 2.73 -10.35 12.10
CA GLY A 266 2.16 -10.96 13.29
C GLY A 266 1.93 -12.46 13.22
N LEU A 267 2.66 -13.17 12.35
CA LEU A 267 2.53 -14.63 12.21
C LEU A 267 2.80 -15.38 13.52
N GLU A 268 3.79 -14.94 14.31
CA GLU A 268 4.07 -15.58 15.62
C GLU A 268 2.87 -15.44 16.57
N THR A 269 2.18 -14.30 16.54
CA THR A 269 0.93 -14.08 17.30
C THR A 269 -0.20 -14.99 16.80
N LEU A 270 -0.32 -15.13 15.47
CA LEU A 270 -1.29 -16.05 14.87
C LEU A 270 -1.03 -17.49 15.27
N PHE A 271 0.21 -17.95 15.19
CA PHE A 271 0.57 -19.32 15.52
C PHE A 271 0.28 -19.63 16.99
N ALA A 272 0.71 -18.76 17.92
CA ALA A 272 0.44 -18.94 19.33
C ALA A 272 -1.07 -18.93 19.67
N ALA A 273 -1.86 -18.09 18.99
CA ALA A 273 -3.31 -18.07 19.16
C ALA A 273 -3.97 -19.34 18.60
N TYR A 274 -3.53 -19.80 17.43
CA TYR A 274 -4.06 -20.99 16.76
C TYR A 274 -3.75 -22.27 17.52
N GLU A 275 -2.50 -22.46 17.96
CA GLU A 275 -2.09 -23.62 18.75
C GLU A 275 -2.82 -23.71 20.11
N GLY A 276 -3.28 -22.58 20.61
CA GLY A 276 -4.06 -22.52 21.84
C GLY A 276 -5.55 -22.91 21.66
N LEU A 277 -6.05 -23.13 20.44
CA LEU A 277 -7.43 -23.54 20.18
C LEU A 277 -7.61 -25.05 20.36
N GLU A 278 -8.80 -25.46 20.81
CA GLU A 278 -9.19 -26.87 20.88
C GLU A 278 -9.77 -27.31 19.53
N SER A 279 -9.17 -28.31 18.88
CA SER A 279 -9.62 -28.87 17.59
C SER A 279 -9.94 -27.78 16.54
N PRO A 280 -8.99 -26.88 16.23
CA PRO A 280 -9.28 -25.79 15.29
C PRO A 280 -9.49 -26.32 13.86
N PRO A 281 -10.28 -25.59 13.02
CA PRO A 281 -10.28 -25.80 11.59
C PRO A 281 -8.88 -25.66 11.00
N PRO A 282 -8.59 -26.24 9.81
CA PRO A 282 -7.30 -26.08 9.16
C PRO A 282 -6.88 -24.61 9.04
N LEU A 283 -5.58 -24.34 9.16
CA LEU A 283 -4.99 -23.03 8.90
C LEU A 283 -4.30 -23.07 7.53
N VAL A 284 -4.72 -22.21 6.63
CA VAL A 284 -4.09 -22.02 5.32
C VAL A 284 -3.33 -20.71 5.31
N LEU A 285 -2.05 -20.75 4.93
CA LEU A 285 -1.15 -19.63 4.85
C LEU A 285 -0.71 -19.45 3.39
N MET A 286 -1.09 -18.36 2.76
CA MET A 286 -0.70 -18.01 1.39
C MET A 286 0.21 -16.79 1.39
N GLY A 287 1.43 -16.91 0.86
CA GLY A 287 2.34 -15.76 0.87
C GLY A 287 3.70 -16.04 0.27
N THR A 288 4.63 -15.14 0.56
CA THR A 288 6.01 -15.23 0.11
C THR A 288 6.96 -15.27 1.30
N TYR A 289 8.02 -16.05 1.18
CA TYR A 289 9.11 -16.03 2.16
C TYR A 289 9.93 -14.75 2.00
N GLU A 290 10.27 -14.17 3.14
CA GLU A 290 11.12 -13.00 3.28
C GLU A 290 12.29 -13.30 4.22
N ARG A 291 13.26 -12.40 4.28
CA ARG A 291 14.46 -12.60 5.13
C ARG A 291 14.14 -12.80 6.62
N ASP A 292 13.04 -12.23 7.09
CA ASP A 292 12.58 -12.30 8.49
C ASP A 292 11.36 -13.23 8.67
N SER A 293 11.16 -14.19 7.75
CA SER A 293 10.12 -15.21 7.89
C SER A 293 10.34 -16.09 9.12
N PRO A 294 9.26 -16.53 9.78
CA PRO A 294 9.34 -17.53 10.83
C PRO A 294 10.06 -18.80 10.35
N THR A 295 10.83 -19.43 11.21
CA THR A 295 11.54 -20.69 10.90
C THR A 295 10.68 -21.93 11.11
N GLY A 296 9.54 -21.80 11.79
CA GLY A 296 8.58 -22.87 12.04
C GLY A 296 7.16 -22.38 11.77
N PHE A 297 6.33 -23.31 11.25
CA PHE A 297 4.90 -23.13 11.04
C PHE A 297 4.17 -24.23 11.83
N PRO A 298 2.90 -24.01 12.26
CA PRO A 298 2.12 -25.07 12.90
C PRO A 298 2.10 -26.32 12.02
N PRO A 299 2.37 -27.54 12.55
CA PRO A 299 2.55 -28.77 11.75
C PRO A 299 1.33 -29.10 10.85
N GLN A 300 0.16 -28.70 11.28
CA GLN A 300 -1.11 -28.92 10.54
C GLN A 300 -1.48 -27.78 9.60
N ALA A 301 -0.64 -26.72 9.50
CA ALA A 301 -0.91 -25.61 8.59
C ALA A 301 -0.55 -25.98 7.15
N VAL A 302 -1.41 -25.61 6.21
CA VAL A 302 -1.14 -25.68 4.77
C VAL A 302 -0.45 -24.40 4.34
N VAL A 303 0.83 -24.48 3.94
CA VAL A 303 1.63 -23.34 3.52
C VAL A 303 1.78 -23.37 2.00
N LEU A 304 1.35 -22.30 1.33
CA LEU A 304 1.38 -22.13 -0.12
C LEU A 304 2.14 -20.87 -0.48
N THR A 305 3.11 -20.98 -1.37
CA THR A 305 3.92 -19.84 -1.85
C THR A 305 3.74 -19.63 -3.35
N ASP A 306 4.07 -18.44 -3.82
CA ASP A 306 3.99 -18.07 -5.24
C ASP A 306 2.60 -18.31 -5.86
N VAL A 307 1.57 -18.12 -5.02
CA VAL A 307 0.17 -18.40 -5.38
C VAL A 307 -0.34 -17.32 -6.33
N PRO A 308 -0.85 -17.67 -7.52
CA PRO A 308 -1.49 -16.72 -8.42
C PRO A 308 -2.66 -16.02 -7.73
N HIS A 309 -2.84 -14.72 -8.01
CA HIS A 309 -3.88 -13.91 -7.35
C HIS A 309 -5.28 -14.50 -7.50
N GLN A 310 -5.59 -15.11 -8.66
CA GLN A 310 -6.86 -15.79 -8.89
C GLN A 310 -7.06 -16.98 -7.93
N ALA A 311 -6.01 -17.76 -7.65
CA ALA A 311 -6.08 -18.84 -6.66
C ALA A 311 -6.24 -18.31 -5.23
N VAL A 312 -5.64 -17.15 -4.90
CA VAL A 312 -5.89 -16.48 -3.61
C VAL A 312 -7.35 -16.06 -3.48
N MET A 313 -7.93 -15.46 -4.53
CA MET A 313 -9.35 -15.07 -4.52
C MET A 313 -10.29 -16.29 -4.40
N ALA A 314 -10.00 -17.37 -5.10
CA ALA A 314 -10.75 -18.62 -4.99
C ALA A 314 -10.59 -19.31 -3.61
N ALA A 315 -9.44 -19.16 -2.97
CA ALA A 315 -9.25 -19.62 -1.59
C ALA A 315 -10.08 -18.79 -0.59
N TRP A 316 -10.19 -17.49 -0.80
CA TRP A 316 -11.12 -16.67 -0.03
C TRP A 316 -12.55 -17.18 -0.09
N ASP A 317 -13.06 -17.62 -1.26
CA ASP A 317 -14.41 -18.17 -1.39
C ASP A 317 -14.66 -19.38 -0.50
N ARG A 318 -13.63 -20.18 -0.25
CA ARG A 318 -13.70 -21.40 0.58
C ARG A 318 -13.36 -21.15 2.05
N ALA A 319 -12.74 -20.02 2.39
CA ALA A 319 -12.35 -19.68 3.75
C ALA A 319 -13.59 -19.41 4.64
N MET A 320 -13.47 -19.75 5.92
CA MET A 320 -14.44 -19.36 6.94
C MET A 320 -14.30 -17.85 7.25
N PHE A 321 -13.09 -17.41 7.47
CA PHE A 321 -12.71 -16.03 7.74
C PHE A 321 -11.21 -15.85 7.55
N GLY A 322 -10.77 -14.59 7.43
CA GLY A 322 -9.36 -14.22 7.37
C GLY A 322 -8.79 -13.75 8.70
N VAL A 323 -7.47 -13.93 8.87
CA VAL A 323 -6.74 -13.40 10.05
C VAL A 323 -5.50 -12.64 9.60
N MET A 324 -5.51 -11.30 9.82
CA MET A 324 -4.44 -10.37 9.44
C MET A 324 -3.90 -9.65 10.70
N PRO A 325 -3.11 -10.33 11.56
CA PRO A 325 -2.77 -9.86 12.91
C PRO A 325 -1.54 -8.94 12.92
N SER A 326 -1.45 -8.02 11.99
CA SER A 326 -0.28 -7.19 11.74
C SER A 326 0.18 -6.44 12.98
N LEU A 327 1.47 -6.51 13.29
CA LEU A 327 2.10 -5.75 14.38
C LEU A 327 2.39 -4.31 13.96
N TRP A 328 2.58 -4.06 12.67
CA TRP A 328 2.80 -2.72 12.17
C TRP A 328 1.48 -2.04 11.81
N PRO A 329 1.43 -0.70 11.89
CA PRO A 329 0.24 0.02 11.46
C PRO A 329 0.11 -0.08 9.92
N GLU A 330 -0.69 -1.04 9.46
CA GLU A 330 -0.96 -1.18 8.01
C GLU A 330 -1.51 0.13 7.44
N PRO A 331 -0.93 0.68 6.38
CA PRO A 331 -1.50 1.89 5.80
C PRO A 331 -2.92 1.71 5.26
N PHE A 332 -3.21 0.52 4.69
CA PHE A 332 -4.52 0.15 4.21
C PHE A 332 -4.83 -1.30 4.60
N GLY A 333 -4.34 -2.30 3.89
CA GLY A 333 -4.64 -3.72 4.11
C GLY A 333 -5.33 -4.32 2.88
N ALA A 334 -4.60 -4.42 1.76
CA ALA A 334 -5.18 -4.93 0.51
C ALA A 334 -5.79 -6.32 0.67
N THR A 335 -5.15 -7.21 1.45
CA THR A 335 -5.66 -8.56 1.70
C THR A 335 -6.92 -8.58 2.57
N VAL A 336 -7.11 -7.58 3.45
CA VAL A 336 -8.38 -7.37 4.16
C VAL A 336 -9.48 -7.01 3.15
N ALA A 337 -9.19 -6.09 2.22
CA ALA A 337 -10.14 -5.71 1.17
C ALA A 337 -10.51 -6.91 0.27
N GLU A 338 -9.55 -7.79 -0.04
CA GLU A 338 -9.80 -9.01 -0.80
C GLU A 338 -10.78 -9.95 -0.07
N GLY A 339 -10.57 -10.21 1.21
CA GLY A 339 -11.48 -11.02 2.03
C GLY A 339 -12.88 -10.41 2.11
N MET A 340 -12.96 -9.10 2.36
CA MET A 340 -14.23 -8.36 2.41
C MET A 340 -14.96 -8.40 1.07
N ASN A 341 -14.23 -8.26 -0.04
CA ASN A 341 -14.78 -8.37 -1.39
C ASN A 341 -15.41 -9.74 -1.66
N ARG A 342 -14.88 -10.80 -1.04
CA ARG A 342 -15.43 -12.16 -1.10
C ARG A 342 -16.47 -12.47 0.01
N GLY A 343 -16.99 -11.43 0.68
CA GLY A 343 -17.99 -11.58 1.74
C GLY A 343 -17.48 -12.34 2.96
N LYS A 344 -16.17 -12.29 3.23
CA LYS A 344 -15.58 -12.98 4.37
C LYS A 344 -15.25 -12.00 5.49
N PRO A 345 -15.62 -12.29 6.73
CA PRO A 345 -15.17 -11.50 7.87
C PRO A 345 -13.67 -11.65 8.04
N VAL A 346 -13.01 -10.57 8.50
CA VAL A 346 -11.58 -10.59 8.77
C VAL A 346 -11.31 -10.19 10.22
N ILE A 347 -10.41 -10.91 10.89
CA ILE A 347 -9.83 -10.46 12.15
C ILE A 347 -8.59 -9.63 11.81
N GLY A 348 -8.64 -8.34 12.10
CA GLY A 348 -7.53 -7.39 11.91
C GLY A 348 -7.08 -6.80 13.24
N THR A 349 -6.26 -5.75 13.18
CA THR A 349 -5.71 -5.10 14.37
C THR A 349 -6.22 -3.66 14.54
N THR A 350 -6.25 -3.18 15.80
CA THR A 350 -6.75 -1.85 16.18
C THR A 350 -5.82 -0.69 15.80
N LEU A 351 -4.81 -0.92 14.95
CA LEU A 351 -3.85 0.10 14.54
C LEU A 351 -3.72 0.14 13.01
N GLY A 352 -3.71 1.33 12.43
CA GLY A 352 -3.60 1.53 10.99
C GLY A 352 -4.93 1.47 10.26
N GLY A 353 -4.88 1.22 8.95
CA GLY A 353 -6.05 1.24 8.06
C GLY A 353 -7.05 0.11 8.27
N HIS A 354 -6.71 -0.96 9.01
CA HIS A 354 -7.66 -2.02 9.34
C HIS A 354 -8.88 -1.47 10.07
N VAL A 355 -8.71 -0.42 10.89
CA VAL A 355 -9.81 0.22 11.63
C VAL A 355 -10.84 0.82 10.68
N ASP A 356 -10.37 1.55 9.66
CA ASP A 356 -11.25 2.16 8.65
C ASP A 356 -11.99 1.12 7.81
N MET A 357 -11.33 -0.03 7.56
CA MET A 357 -11.85 -1.07 6.68
C MET A 357 -12.85 -1.97 7.39
N ILE A 358 -12.46 -2.52 8.53
CA ILE A 358 -13.25 -3.54 9.24
C ILE A 358 -14.38 -2.87 10.04
N GLY A 359 -14.10 -1.74 10.72
CA GLY A 359 -15.05 -1.10 11.61
C GLY A 359 -15.55 -2.05 12.69
N ASP A 360 -16.78 -1.82 13.16
CA ASP A 360 -17.37 -2.60 14.25
C ASP A 360 -18.26 -3.76 13.77
N ASP A 361 -18.56 -3.82 12.46
CA ASP A 361 -19.62 -4.66 11.90
C ASP A 361 -19.15 -5.64 10.80
N ALA A 362 -17.95 -5.44 10.20
CA ALA A 362 -17.48 -6.26 9.09
C ALA A 362 -16.41 -7.30 9.50
N GLY A 363 -16.12 -7.43 10.78
CA GLY A 363 -15.12 -8.35 11.32
C GLY A 363 -14.81 -8.09 12.79
N ILE A 364 -13.58 -8.41 13.20
CA ILE A 364 -13.14 -8.21 14.60
C ILE A 364 -11.80 -7.50 14.60
N LEU A 365 -11.65 -6.48 15.42
CA LEU A 365 -10.39 -5.79 15.66
C LEU A 365 -9.81 -6.20 17.02
N VAL A 366 -8.54 -6.62 17.03
CA VAL A 366 -7.81 -7.01 18.25
C VAL A 366 -6.55 -6.15 18.45
N PRO A 367 -6.07 -5.94 19.69
CA PRO A 367 -4.79 -5.27 19.91
C PRO A 367 -3.63 -6.02 19.25
N GLN A 368 -2.62 -5.28 18.75
CA GLN A 368 -1.42 -5.86 18.15
C GLN A 368 -0.68 -6.75 19.16
N GLY A 369 -0.30 -7.97 18.74
CA GLY A 369 0.47 -8.90 19.55
C GLY A 369 -0.31 -9.55 20.70
N ASP A 370 -1.59 -9.24 20.87
CA ASP A 370 -2.44 -9.84 21.92
C ASP A 370 -2.93 -11.23 21.47
N VAL A 371 -2.18 -12.25 21.87
CA VAL A 371 -2.47 -13.67 21.60
C VAL A 371 -3.84 -14.07 22.19
N ALA A 372 -4.17 -13.59 23.40
CA ALA A 372 -5.39 -13.98 24.07
C ALA A 372 -6.64 -13.39 23.39
N ALA A 373 -6.58 -12.10 23.02
CA ALA A 373 -7.65 -11.44 22.27
C ALA A 373 -7.84 -12.08 20.88
N LEU A 374 -6.73 -12.37 20.17
CA LEU A 374 -6.78 -13.03 18.86
C LEU A 374 -7.38 -14.44 18.97
N LYS A 375 -6.95 -15.24 19.94
CA LYS A 375 -7.52 -16.56 20.22
C LYS A 375 -9.02 -16.48 20.50
N ALA A 376 -9.45 -15.52 21.34
CA ALA A 376 -10.87 -15.34 21.67
C ALA A 376 -11.69 -14.94 20.43
N ALA A 377 -11.16 -14.05 19.57
CA ALA A 377 -11.80 -13.66 18.32
C ALA A 377 -11.96 -14.84 17.35
N MET A 378 -10.87 -15.63 17.16
CA MET A 378 -10.88 -16.83 16.31
C MET A 378 -11.93 -17.84 16.83
N ARG A 379 -11.90 -18.17 18.15
CA ARG A 379 -12.87 -19.08 18.77
C ARG A 379 -14.30 -18.60 18.56
N GLY A 380 -14.55 -17.28 18.72
CA GLY A 380 -15.87 -16.69 18.51
C GLY A 380 -16.39 -16.85 17.09
N LEU A 381 -15.52 -16.66 16.08
CA LEU A 381 -15.92 -16.88 14.68
C LEU A 381 -16.00 -18.36 14.30
N ILE A 382 -15.24 -19.25 14.92
CA ILE A 382 -15.37 -20.71 14.70
C ILE A 382 -16.73 -21.21 15.21
N ALA A 383 -17.12 -20.78 16.42
CA ALA A 383 -18.30 -21.28 17.10
C ALA A 383 -19.64 -20.70 16.59
N ASP A 384 -19.62 -19.54 15.92
CA ASP A 384 -20.84 -18.80 15.56
C ASP A 384 -20.93 -18.56 14.03
N PRO A 385 -21.54 -19.49 13.27
CA PRO A 385 -21.80 -19.33 11.84
C PRO A 385 -22.65 -18.11 11.49
N GLU A 386 -23.68 -17.82 12.29
CA GLU A 386 -24.59 -16.69 12.04
C GLU A 386 -23.84 -15.35 12.16
N ARG A 387 -22.91 -15.26 13.11
CA ARG A 387 -22.05 -14.10 13.25
C ARG A 387 -21.12 -13.94 12.05
N ARG A 388 -20.53 -15.05 11.55
CA ARG A 388 -19.73 -15.01 10.32
C ARG A 388 -20.53 -14.49 9.15
N ASP A 389 -21.76 -14.97 8.97
CA ASP A 389 -22.64 -14.54 7.88
C ASP A 389 -23.03 -13.07 7.98
N ARG A 390 -23.35 -12.59 9.20
CA ARG A 390 -23.64 -11.16 9.41
C ARG A 390 -22.43 -10.28 9.07
N TYR A 391 -21.25 -10.64 9.57
CA TYR A 391 -20.02 -9.91 9.31
C TYR A 391 -19.60 -9.99 7.84
N GLY A 392 -19.78 -11.14 7.21
CA GLY A 392 -19.49 -11.33 5.79
C GLY A 392 -20.37 -10.45 4.88
N LYS A 393 -21.68 -10.35 5.18
CA LYS A 393 -22.58 -9.43 4.47
C LYS A 393 -22.18 -7.97 4.64
N ALA A 394 -21.88 -7.55 5.86
CA ALA A 394 -21.41 -6.19 6.13
C ALA A 394 -20.05 -5.93 5.47
N ALA A 395 -19.16 -6.92 5.44
CA ALA A 395 -17.87 -6.83 4.76
C ALA A 395 -18.04 -6.63 3.24
N SER A 396 -18.90 -7.42 2.59
CA SER A 396 -19.19 -7.27 1.15
C SER A 396 -19.82 -5.90 0.84
N GLU A 397 -20.78 -5.43 1.65
CA GLU A 397 -21.37 -4.11 1.48
C GLU A 397 -20.31 -2.99 1.61
N ARG A 398 -19.45 -3.07 2.61
CA ARG A 398 -18.38 -2.10 2.83
C ARG A 398 -17.32 -2.16 1.73
N ALA A 399 -17.03 -3.35 1.18
CA ALA A 399 -16.08 -3.54 0.09
C ALA A 399 -16.45 -2.76 -1.18
N ARG A 400 -17.73 -2.48 -1.42
CA ARG A 400 -18.20 -1.64 -2.54
C ARG A 400 -17.63 -0.22 -2.49
N SER A 401 -17.33 0.29 -1.30
CA SER A 401 -16.66 1.60 -1.15
C SER A 401 -15.19 1.58 -1.56
N PHE A 402 -14.61 0.40 -1.73
CA PHE A 402 -13.24 0.16 -2.19
C PHE A 402 -13.19 -0.32 -3.67
N ALA A 403 -14.31 -0.37 -4.36
CA ALA A 403 -14.36 -0.68 -5.79
C ALA A 403 -13.82 0.49 -6.62
N ALA A 404 -13.24 0.20 -7.79
CA ALA A 404 -12.72 1.20 -8.71
C ALA A 404 -13.79 2.22 -9.09
N THR A 405 -15.02 1.76 -9.34
CA THR A 405 -16.19 2.57 -9.67
C THR A 405 -16.57 3.60 -8.61
N SER A 406 -16.27 3.29 -7.33
CA SER A 406 -16.51 4.20 -6.20
C SER A 406 -15.33 5.13 -5.91
N VAL A 407 -14.10 4.66 -6.12
CA VAL A 407 -12.87 5.37 -5.69
C VAL A 407 -12.33 6.31 -6.76
N ILE A 408 -12.33 5.91 -8.04
CA ILE A 408 -11.78 6.74 -9.13
C ILE A 408 -12.48 8.12 -9.21
N PRO A 409 -13.82 8.22 -9.13
CA PRO A 409 -14.50 9.53 -9.12
C PRO A 409 -14.09 10.42 -7.94
N ARG A 410 -13.72 9.86 -6.81
CA ARG A 410 -13.21 10.63 -5.65
C ARG A 410 -11.86 11.25 -5.93
N PHE A 411 -10.98 10.56 -6.67
CA PHE A 411 -9.71 11.13 -7.13
C PHE A 411 -9.92 12.21 -8.17
N GLU A 412 -10.86 12.02 -9.11
CA GLU A 412 -11.23 13.04 -10.09
C GLU A 412 -11.67 14.34 -9.39
N LYS A 413 -12.56 14.21 -8.40
CA LYS A 413 -12.98 15.35 -7.57
C LYS A 413 -11.82 15.97 -6.79
N ALA A 414 -10.93 15.15 -6.23
CA ALA A 414 -9.74 15.65 -5.53
C ALA A 414 -8.80 16.45 -6.47
N TYR A 415 -8.65 16.03 -7.73
CA TYR A 415 -7.87 16.78 -8.72
C TYR A 415 -8.52 18.14 -9.03
N GLU A 416 -9.84 18.19 -9.24
CA GLU A 416 -10.57 19.44 -9.43
C GLU A 416 -10.36 20.41 -8.25
N ASP A 417 -10.48 19.90 -7.01
CA ASP A 417 -10.29 20.70 -5.80
C ASP A 417 -8.85 21.22 -5.67
N VAL A 418 -7.84 20.39 -5.99
CA VAL A 418 -6.43 20.77 -5.99
C VAL A 418 -6.10 21.79 -7.07
N ILE A 419 -6.71 21.68 -8.26
CA ILE A 419 -6.59 22.67 -9.33
C ILE A 419 -7.20 24.02 -8.91
N ALA A 420 -8.37 23.98 -8.30
CA ALA A 420 -9.05 25.19 -7.83
C ALA A 420 -8.34 25.91 -6.68
N ALA A 421 -7.53 25.18 -5.87
CA ALA A 421 -6.79 25.71 -4.73
C ALA A 421 -5.37 26.23 -5.08
N ALA A 422 -4.86 26.05 -6.31
CA ALA A 422 -3.51 26.41 -6.74
C ALA A 422 -3.44 27.83 -7.32
#